data_9187daefa296c9fe823b03ab50d9ca53
#
_entry.id   9187daefa296c9fe823b03ab50d9ca53
#
_cell.length_a   1.000
_cell.length_b   1.000
_cell.length_c   1.000
_cell.angle_alpha   90.00
_cell.angle_beta   90.00
_cell.angle_gamma   90.00
#
_symmetry.space_group_name_H-M   'P 1'
#
loop_
_entity.id
_entity.type
_entity.pdbx_description
1 polymer ?
#
loop_
_entity_poly.entity_id
_entity_poly.type
_entity_poly.pdbx_seq_one_letter_code
_entity_poly.pdbx_strand_id
1 'polypeptide(L)'
;SSAVLLRGTSESDMKKITDINGDTYIDKNLDNATEYYYSLEVTTPSGNVKKSNTESVKTLLSMGLPSVSGSTKTYAHYTAVTAKSSPQYKLLNSSECYTDSETGIRMIGDCYCVALGSYYGSTIGTKYRITFSTGKSIKVILCDQKSDRHTDSNHQYAVKNEDIIEFYVQRSKIPSGVRGNYGNLEQFDGSVVSIEKYV
;
A
#
# COMPACT_ATOMS: atom_id res chain seq x y z
N SER A 1 33.96 -15.55 14.09
CA SER A 1 32.98 -15.78 13.00
C SER A 1 32.65 -14.46 12.33
N SER A 2 32.46 -14.50 11.03
CA SER A 2 31.94 -13.35 10.25
C SER A 2 30.68 -13.80 9.53
N ALA A 3 29.76 -12.86 9.34
CA ALA A 3 28.53 -13.09 8.55
C ALA A 3 28.44 -12.05 7.44
N VAL A 4 28.04 -12.48 6.26
CA VAL A 4 27.81 -11.61 5.11
C VAL A 4 26.40 -11.82 4.58
N LEU A 5 25.78 -10.74 4.11
CA LEU A 5 24.50 -10.78 3.39
C LEU A 5 24.76 -10.84 1.89
N LEU A 6 24.17 -11.84 1.26
CA LEU A 6 24.17 -11.99 -0.18
C LEU A 6 22.82 -11.55 -0.75
N ARG A 7 22.83 -10.88 -1.90
CA ARG A 7 21.63 -10.49 -2.67
C ARG A 7 21.85 -10.71 -4.15
N GLY A 8 20.81 -11.14 -4.85
CA GLY A 8 20.74 -11.23 -6.30
C GLY A 8 19.32 -11.02 -6.80
N THR A 9 19.15 -10.93 -8.11
CA THR A 9 17.84 -10.97 -8.79
C THR A 9 17.48 -12.40 -9.23
N SER A 10 18.36 -13.34 -8.96
CA SER A 10 18.12 -14.78 -9.04
C SER A 10 18.96 -15.49 -7.98
N GLU A 11 18.61 -16.72 -7.63
CA GLU A 11 19.40 -17.54 -6.68
C GLU A 11 20.81 -17.82 -7.18
N SER A 12 21.02 -17.84 -8.50
CA SER A 12 22.31 -18.18 -9.12
C SER A 12 23.28 -17.00 -9.21
N ASP A 13 22.84 -15.76 -9.02
CA ASP A 13 23.66 -14.56 -9.22
C ASP A 13 23.84 -13.73 -7.93
N MET A 14 23.59 -14.33 -6.78
CA MET A 14 23.73 -13.65 -5.49
C MET A 14 25.18 -13.24 -5.20
N LYS A 15 25.36 -11.97 -4.84
CA LYS A 15 26.64 -11.36 -4.50
C LYS A 15 26.58 -10.73 -3.11
N LYS A 16 27.75 -10.69 -2.46
CA LYS A 16 27.88 -9.99 -1.18
C LYS A 16 27.50 -8.51 -1.34
N ILE A 17 26.60 -8.03 -0.48
CA ILE A 17 26.23 -6.61 -0.40
C ILE A 17 26.77 -5.94 0.87
N THR A 18 26.95 -6.69 1.96
CA THR A 18 27.47 -6.14 3.21
C THR A 18 27.97 -7.23 4.16
N ASP A 19 28.82 -6.84 5.12
CA ASP A 19 29.09 -7.62 6.33
C ASP A 19 27.99 -7.33 7.35
N ILE A 20 27.51 -8.36 8.04
CA ILE A 20 26.49 -8.24 9.07
C ILE A 20 27.15 -8.13 10.44
N ASN A 21 26.95 -6.99 11.11
CA ASN A 21 27.47 -6.68 12.45
C ASN A 21 26.36 -6.54 13.51
N GLY A 22 25.14 -6.98 13.22
CA GLY A 22 23.98 -6.91 14.11
C GLY A 22 22.85 -7.81 13.62
N ASP A 23 21.69 -7.68 14.24
CA ASP A 23 20.54 -8.55 13.98
C ASP A 23 19.66 -8.08 12.81
N THR A 24 19.88 -6.85 12.33
CA THR A 24 19.07 -6.25 11.28
C THR A 24 19.93 -5.49 10.27
N TYR A 25 19.49 -5.52 9.01
CA TYR A 25 20.05 -4.71 7.94
C TYR A 25 18.91 -4.15 7.09
N ILE A 26 18.99 -2.86 6.73
CA ILE A 26 18.02 -2.21 5.84
C ILE A 26 18.67 -2.04 4.47
N ASP A 27 18.21 -2.84 3.53
CA ASP A 27 18.63 -2.72 2.14
C ASP A 27 17.91 -1.54 1.46
N LYS A 28 18.65 -0.77 0.68
CA LYS A 28 18.18 0.49 0.07
C LYS A 28 18.51 0.52 -1.42
N ASN A 29 17.89 1.47 -2.13
CA ASN A 29 18.10 1.69 -3.57
C ASN A 29 17.79 0.44 -4.40
N LEU A 30 16.68 -0.21 -4.04
CA LEU A 30 16.16 -1.34 -4.78
C LEU A 30 15.31 -0.87 -5.97
N ASP A 31 15.36 -1.62 -7.06
CA ASP A 31 14.53 -1.36 -8.24
C ASP A 31 13.06 -1.66 -7.95
N ASN A 32 12.16 -0.92 -8.61
CA ASN A 32 10.73 -1.12 -8.50
C ASN A 32 10.28 -2.47 -9.07
N ALA A 33 9.27 -3.08 -8.48
CA ALA A 33 8.61 -4.30 -8.95
C ALA A 33 9.59 -5.45 -9.24
N THR A 34 10.72 -5.49 -8.51
CA THR A 34 11.82 -6.43 -8.72
C THR A 34 11.85 -7.46 -7.60
N GLU A 35 12.00 -8.72 -7.96
CA GLU A 35 12.21 -9.80 -7.01
C GLU A 35 13.68 -9.90 -6.65
N TYR A 36 13.98 -9.86 -5.36
CA TYR A 36 15.31 -10.02 -4.82
C TYR A 36 15.39 -11.29 -3.96
N TYR A 37 16.50 -11.98 -4.08
CA TYR A 37 16.85 -13.19 -3.34
C TYR A 37 17.93 -12.85 -2.35
N TYR A 38 17.78 -13.30 -1.10
CA TYR A 38 18.69 -13.05 0.01
C TYR A 38 19.12 -14.34 0.68
N SER A 39 20.37 -14.42 1.06
CA SER A 39 20.89 -15.46 1.98
C SER A 39 22.01 -14.91 2.83
N LEU A 40 22.22 -15.54 3.98
CA LEU A 40 23.36 -15.28 4.85
C LEU A 40 24.43 -16.34 4.61
N GLU A 41 25.68 -15.91 4.58
CA GLU A 41 26.83 -16.77 4.59
C GLU A 41 27.66 -16.50 5.86
N VAL A 42 27.90 -17.53 6.66
CA VAL A 42 28.58 -17.41 7.94
C VAL A 42 29.86 -18.22 7.86
N THR A 43 31.02 -17.58 8.14
CA THR A 43 32.31 -18.23 8.28
C THR A 43 32.61 -18.44 9.76
N THR A 44 32.78 -19.68 10.16
CA THR A 44 33.16 -20.06 11.53
C THR A 44 34.61 -19.70 11.82
N PRO A 45 35.07 -19.65 13.11
CA PRO A 45 36.46 -19.43 13.45
C PRO A 45 37.42 -20.50 12.89
N SER A 46 36.91 -21.71 12.62
CA SER A 46 37.67 -22.80 11.97
C SER A 46 37.74 -22.69 10.44
N GLY A 47 37.17 -21.59 9.85
CA GLY A 47 37.17 -21.35 8.40
C GLY A 47 36.04 -22.06 7.63
N ASN A 48 35.17 -22.81 8.31
CA ASN A 48 34.04 -23.46 7.63
C ASN A 48 32.97 -22.44 7.25
N VAL A 49 32.50 -22.52 6.01
CA VAL A 49 31.43 -21.66 5.47
C VAL A 49 30.10 -22.41 5.53
N LYS A 50 29.07 -21.76 6.09
CA LYS A 50 27.68 -22.22 6.09
C LYS A 50 26.79 -21.15 5.44
N LYS A 51 25.89 -21.58 4.59
CA LYS A 51 24.91 -20.70 3.95
C LYS A 51 23.49 -21.00 4.49
N SER A 52 22.70 -19.94 4.73
CA SER A 52 21.29 -20.09 5.10
C SER A 52 20.45 -20.55 3.90
N ASN A 53 19.18 -20.88 4.15
CA ASN A 53 18.19 -20.92 3.08
C ASN A 53 18.13 -19.56 2.36
N THR A 54 17.71 -19.61 1.11
CA THR A 54 17.41 -18.40 0.33
C THR A 54 15.97 -17.97 0.59
N GLU A 55 15.78 -16.68 0.86
CA GLU A 55 14.48 -16.06 0.97
C GLU A 55 14.31 -15.05 -0.16
N SER A 56 13.10 -14.92 -0.71
CA SER A 56 12.81 -13.92 -1.75
C SER A 56 11.79 -12.89 -1.28
N VAL A 57 11.91 -11.69 -1.80
CA VAL A 57 10.97 -10.59 -1.60
C VAL A 57 10.86 -9.77 -2.87
N LYS A 58 9.62 -9.41 -3.24
CA LYS A 58 9.38 -8.52 -4.37
C LYS A 58 9.13 -7.10 -3.87
N THR A 59 9.84 -6.13 -4.44
CA THR A 59 9.61 -4.71 -4.16
C THR A 59 8.28 -4.25 -4.76
N LEU A 60 7.67 -3.24 -4.14
CA LEU A 60 6.43 -2.65 -4.66
C LEU A 60 6.71 -1.79 -5.90
N LEU A 61 5.69 -1.62 -6.74
CA LEU A 61 5.74 -0.69 -7.87
C LEU A 61 5.39 0.72 -7.40
N SER A 62 6.35 1.62 -7.41
CA SER A 62 6.11 3.04 -7.10
C SER A 62 5.29 3.70 -8.21
N MET A 63 4.24 4.43 -7.82
CA MET A 63 3.32 5.14 -8.72
C MET A 63 3.61 6.64 -8.68
N GLY A 64 3.37 7.33 -9.80
CA GLY A 64 3.49 8.79 -9.86
C GLY A 64 2.47 9.48 -8.95
N LEU A 65 2.88 10.60 -8.33
CA LEU A 65 2.02 11.43 -7.51
C LEU A 65 1.51 12.64 -8.32
N PRO A 66 0.28 13.13 -8.04
CA PRO A 66 -0.20 14.37 -8.60
C PRO A 66 0.46 15.59 -7.94
N SER A 67 0.20 16.78 -8.49
CA SER A 67 0.69 18.05 -7.92
C SER A 67 -0.04 18.50 -6.64
N VAL A 68 -1.19 17.88 -6.32
CA VAL A 68 -1.97 18.18 -5.11
C VAL A 68 -1.43 17.41 -3.90
N SER A 69 -1.64 17.95 -2.71
CA SER A 69 -1.13 17.34 -1.47
C SER A 69 -1.84 16.04 -1.07
N GLY A 70 -3.11 15.85 -1.47
CA GLY A 70 -3.94 14.74 -1.00
C GLY A 70 -4.14 14.72 0.53
N SER A 71 -4.02 15.89 1.21
CA SER A 71 -4.32 16.00 2.64
C SER A 71 -5.80 15.81 2.93
N THR A 72 -6.67 16.20 1.99
CA THR A 72 -8.09 15.85 2.03
C THR A 72 -8.29 14.40 1.63
N LYS A 73 -9.03 13.65 2.45
CA LYS A 73 -9.42 12.26 2.19
C LYS A 73 -10.92 12.16 2.37
N THR A 74 -11.62 12.08 1.24
CA THR A 74 -13.09 12.01 1.22
C THR A 74 -13.59 10.61 1.51
N TYR A 75 -14.91 10.44 1.53
CA TYR A 75 -15.52 9.13 1.70
C TYR A 75 -16.84 9.00 0.95
N ALA A 76 -17.15 7.79 0.53
CA ALA A 76 -18.43 7.37 0.01
C ALA A 76 -19.04 6.29 0.89
N HIS A 77 -20.37 6.23 0.96
CA HIS A 77 -21.05 5.13 1.65
C HIS A 77 -21.00 3.88 0.77
N TYR A 78 -20.58 2.75 1.32
CA TYR A 78 -20.45 1.52 0.54
C TYR A 78 -21.78 1.08 -0.11
N THR A 79 -22.91 1.46 0.49
CA THR A 79 -24.27 1.20 -0.04
C THR A 79 -24.63 2.03 -1.29
N ALA A 80 -23.80 3.02 -1.66
CA ALA A 80 -23.96 3.76 -2.91
C ALA A 80 -23.61 2.91 -4.14
N VAL A 81 -22.82 1.84 -3.95
CA VAL A 81 -22.55 0.86 -5.00
C VAL A 81 -23.73 -0.12 -5.06
N THR A 82 -24.61 0.05 -6.03
CA THR A 82 -25.89 -0.70 -6.12
C THR A 82 -25.91 -1.79 -7.18
N ALA A 83 -24.99 -1.76 -8.14
CA ALA A 83 -24.93 -2.74 -9.23
C ALA A 83 -24.41 -4.10 -8.72
N LYS A 84 -25.33 -4.97 -8.30
CA LYS A 84 -25.02 -6.26 -7.65
C LYS A 84 -24.08 -7.19 -8.45
N SER A 85 -24.07 -7.09 -9.79
CA SER A 85 -23.19 -7.86 -10.66
C SER A 85 -21.77 -7.30 -10.75
N SER A 86 -21.55 -6.04 -10.35
CA SER A 86 -20.25 -5.38 -10.46
C SER A 86 -19.21 -5.99 -9.52
N PRO A 87 -17.92 -6.00 -9.91
CA PRO A 87 -16.83 -6.40 -9.01
C PRO A 87 -16.78 -5.57 -7.72
N GLN A 88 -17.08 -4.28 -7.82
CA GLN A 88 -17.12 -3.35 -6.68
C GLN A 88 -18.15 -3.79 -5.64
N TYR A 89 -19.41 -4.04 -6.07
CA TYR A 89 -20.45 -4.50 -5.17
C TYR A 89 -20.09 -5.83 -4.52
N LYS A 90 -19.59 -6.79 -5.33
CA LYS A 90 -19.21 -8.12 -4.84
C LYS A 90 -18.11 -8.03 -3.79
N LEU A 91 -17.11 -7.17 -4.01
CA LEU A 91 -16.01 -6.99 -3.05
C LEU A 91 -16.51 -6.34 -1.75
N LEU A 92 -17.21 -5.20 -1.83
CA LEU A 92 -17.71 -4.43 -0.68
C LEU A 92 -18.76 -5.18 0.16
N ASN A 93 -19.43 -6.19 -0.42
CA ASN A 93 -20.47 -6.99 0.24
C ASN A 93 -20.06 -8.47 0.42
N SER A 94 -18.78 -8.80 0.21
CA SER A 94 -18.26 -10.15 0.46
C SER A 94 -18.27 -10.48 1.97
N SER A 95 -18.23 -11.75 2.31
CA SER A 95 -18.11 -12.22 3.70
C SER A 95 -16.78 -11.82 4.35
N GLU A 96 -15.74 -11.54 3.57
CA GLU A 96 -14.44 -11.09 4.04
C GLU A 96 -14.40 -9.59 4.33
N CYS A 97 -15.36 -8.84 3.77
CA CYS A 97 -15.41 -7.39 3.94
C CYS A 97 -16.19 -7.03 5.21
N TYR A 98 -15.51 -6.40 6.15
CA TYR A 98 -16.11 -5.94 7.41
C TYR A 98 -15.99 -4.43 7.57
N THR A 99 -16.65 -3.87 8.57
CA THR A 99 -16.50 -2.46 8.95
C THR A 99 -15.61 -2.35 10.17
N ASP A 100 -14.53 -1.62 10.05
CA ASP A 100 -13.67 -1.30 11.18
C ASP A 100 -14.43 -0.46 12.23
N SER A 101 -14.35 -0.85 13.47
CA SER A 101 -15.13 -0.23 14.57
C SER A 101 -14.64 1.16 14.95
N GLU A 102 -13.36 1.45 14.74
CA GLU A 102 -12.72 2.72 15.12
C GLU A 102 -12.91 3.79 14.05
N THR A 103 -12.84 3.41 12.78
CA THR A 103 -12.88 4.37 11.67
C THR A 103 -14.20 4.37 10.90
N GLY A 104 -14.98 3.30 11.00
CA GLY A 104 -16.19 3.13 10.18
C GLY A 104 -15.89 2.77 8.72
N ILE A 105 -14.64 2.60 8.34
CA ILE A 105 -14.23 2.26 6.97
C ILE A 105 -14.46 0.76 6.73
N ARG A 106 -14.86 0.40 5.51
CA ARG A 106 -14.90 -0.98 5.06
C ARG A 106 -13.47 -1.50 4.88
N MET A 107 -13.21 -2.73 5.31
CA MET A 107 -11.89 -3.36 5.25
C MET A 107 -11.96 -4.79 4.74
N ILE A 108 -10.88 -5.24 4.11
CA ILE A 108 -10.64 -6.64 3.77
C ILE A 108 -9.24 -7.01 4.30
N GLY A 109 -9.18 -7.93 5.25
CA GLY A 109 -7.95 -8.19 6.00
C GLY A 109 -7.45 -6.92 6.68
N ASP A 110 -6.23 -6.51 6.40
CA ASP A 110 -5.59 -5.29 6.92
C ASP A 110 -5.66 -4.08 5.96
N CYS A 111 -6.47 -4.18 4.89
CA CYS A 111 -6.57 -3.16 3.85
C CYS A 111 -7.86 -2.36 3.95
N TYR A 112 -7.76 -1.04 4.00
CA TYR A 112 -8.90 -0.13 3.90
C TYR A 112 -9.46 -0.10 2.47
N CYS A 113 -10.78 -0.21 2.31
CA CYS A 113 -11.47 -0.11 1.03
C CYS A 113 -11.49 1.34 0.53
N VAL A 114 -10.96 1.58 -0.66
CA VAL A 114 -10.86 2.92 -1.24
C VAL A 114 -11.28 2.98 -2.71
N ALA A 115 -11.65 4.18 -3.17
CA ALA A 115 -11.59 4.57 -4.57
C ALA A 115 -10.33 5.40 -4.83
N LEU A 116 -9.65 5.11 -5.94
CA LEU A 116 -8.54 5.88 -6.50
C LEU A 116 -8.87 6.30 -7.93
N GLY A 117 -8.13 7.25 -8.47
CA GLY A 117 -8.21 7.61 -9.89
C GLY A 117 -7.76 6.45 -10.79
N SER A 118 -8.25 6.41 -12.03
CA SER A 118 -7.96 5.31 -12.97
C SER A 118 -6.48 5.22 -13.36
N TYR A 119 -5.71 6.29 -13.16
CA TYR A 119 -4.24 6.27 -13.30
C TYR A 119 -3.57 5.17 -12.46
N TYR A 120 -4.06 4.93 -11.26
CA TYR A 120 -3.48 3.91 -10.35
C TYR A 120 -3.87 2.48 -10.71
N GLY A 121 -4.89 2.30 -11.53
CA GLY A 121 -5.34 1.02 -12.04
C GLY A 121 -6.85 0.86 -11.99
N SER A 122 -7.36 -0.16 -12.70
CA SER A 122 -8.81 -0.43 -12.86
C SER A 122 -9.24 -1.78 -12.29
N THR A 123 -8.30 -2.63 -11.88
CA THR A 123 -8.62 -3.97 -11.38
C THR A 123 -9.04 -3.91 -9.92
N ILE A 124 -10.33 -4.12 -9.67
CA ILE A 124 -10.90 -4.20 -8.31
C ILE A 124 -10.21 -5.32 -7.53
N GLY A 125 -9.83 -5.05 -6.28
CA GLY A 125 -9.07 -5.96 -5.44
C GLY A 125 -7.55 -5.72 -5.45
N THR A 126 -7.05 -4.83 -6.31
CA THR A 126 -5.63 -4.45 -6.30
C THR A 126 -5.27 -3.75 -4.99
N LYS A 127 -4.12 -4.11 -4.41
CA LYS A 127 -3.65 -3.56 -3.14
C LYS A 127 -2.56 -2.52 -3.35
N TYR A 128 -2.52 -1.54 -2.44
CA TYR A 128 -1.51 -0.48 -2.43
C TYR A 128 -1.05 -0.19 -1.00
N ARG A 129 0.19 0.28 -0.88
CA ARG A 129 0.68 0.97 0.30
C ARG A 129 0.69 2.47 0.01
N ILE A 130 0.09 3.26 0.90
CA ILE A 130 0.07 4.71 0.81
C ILE A 130 0.76 5.26 2.05
N THR A 131 1.75 6.13 1.83
CA THR A 131 2.51 6.77 2.91
C THR A 131 2.19 8.26 2.96
N PHE A 132 2.03 8.78 4.17
CA PHE A 132 1.74 10.18 4.45
C PHE A 132 3.00 10.94 4.90
N SER A 133 2.97 12.27 4.80
CA SER A 133 4.08 13.14 5.21
C SER A 133 4.41 13.05 6.70
N THR A 134 3.51 12.51 7.52
CA THR A 134 3.76 12.18 8.93
C THR A 134 4.64 10.94 9.12
N GLY A 135 4.99 10.24 8.05
CA GLY A 135 5.72 8.95 8.07
C GLY A 135 4.82 7.73 8.29
N LYS A 136 3.54 7.91 8.60
CA LYS A 136 2.58 6.80 8.72
C LYS A 136 2.25 6.22 7.35
N SER A 137 2.01 4.92 7.31
CA SER A 137 1.59 4.20 6.09
C SER A 137 0.34 3.38 6.36
N ILE A 138 -0.51 3.28 5.35
CA ILE A 138 -1.69 2.42 5.36
C ILE A 138 -1.66 1.45 4.18
N LYS A 139 -2.27 0.29 4.36
CA LYS A 139 -2.60 -0.61 3.25
C LYS A 139 -4.03 -0.35 2.80
N VAL A 140 -4.22 -0.24 1.50
CA VAL A 140 -5.54 -0.03 0.90
C VAL A 140 -5.81 -1.06 -0.19
N ILE A 141 -7.08 -1.32 -0.44
CA ILE A 141 -7.55 -2.19 -1.52
C ILE A 141 -8.50 -1.39 -2.41
N LEU A 142 -8.27 -1.43 -3.72
CA LEU A 142 -9.11 -0.75 -4.69
C LEU A 142 -10.49 -1.41 -4.73
N CYS A 143 -11.49 -0.73 -4.22
CA CYS A 143 -12.88 -1.18 -4.19
C CYS A 143 -13.73 -0.52 -5.27
N ASP A 144 -13.31 0.65 -5.73
CA ASP A 144 -13.97 1.41 -6.79
C ASP A 144 -12.99 2.35 -7.48
N GLN A 145 -13.42 2.98 -8.54
CA GLN A 145 -12.67 4.01 -9.25
C GLN A 145 -13.37 5.35 -9.15
N LYS A 146 -12.60 6.41 -8.97
CA LYS A 146 -13.11 7.77 -9.21
C LYS A 146 -13.51 7.89 -10.68
N SER A 147 -14.67 8.52 -10.93
CA SER A 147 -15.11 8.78 -12.30
C SER A 147 -14.13 9.75 -12.99
N ASP A 148 -13.60 9.37 -14.14
CA ASP A 148 -12.65 10.18 -14.92
C ASP A 148 -13.22 11.58 -15.25
N ARG A 149 -14.55 11.71 -15.35
CA ARG A 149 -15.24 12.99 -15.53
C ARG A 149 -15.00 13.99 -14.40
N HIS A 150 -14.69 13.50 -13.20
CA HIS A 150 -14.53 14.31 -11.99
C HIS A 150 -13.08 14.42 -11.54
N THR A 151 -12.15 13.76 -12.25
CA THR A 151 -10.72 13.77 -11.96
C THR A 151 -9.97 14.79 -12.83
N ASP A 152 -8.70 15.04 -12.47
CA ASP A 152 -7.78 15.80 -13.28
C ASP A 152 -7.49 15.13 -14.65
N SER A 153 -6.77 15.81 -15.53
CA SER A 153 -6.44 15.30 -16.87
C SER A 153 -5.64 14.01 -16.87
N ASN A 154 -4.93 13.70 -15.78
CA ASN A 154 -4.16 12.46 -15.60
C ASN A 154 -4.94 11.40 -14.84
N HIS A 155 -6.17 11.67 -14.43
CA HIS A 155 -7.02 10.77 -13.66
C HIS A 155 -6.40 10.31 -12.33
N GLN A 156 -5.72 11.20 -11.62
CA GLN A 156 -5.02 10.90 -10.38
C GLN A 156 -5.81 11.30 -9.13
N TYR A 157 -6.58 12.39 -9.17
CA TYR A 157 -7.33 12.91 -8.01
C TYR A 157 -8.65 13.57 -8.44
N ALA A 158 -9.60 13.69 -7.54
CA ALA A 158 -10.84 14.42 -7.80
C ALA A 158 -10.61 15.93 -7.70
N VAL A 159 -10.88 16.66 -8.81
CA VAL A 159 -10.59 18.09 -8.92
C VAL A 159 -11.31 18.93 -7.86
N LYS A 160 -12.55 18.58 -7.53
CA LYS A 160 -13.39 19.36 -6.60
C LYS A 160 -12.79 19.47 -5.19
N ASN A 161 -12.18 18.40 -4.69
CA ASN A 161 -11.73 18.29 -3.30
C ASN A 161 -10.22 18.09 -3.19
N GLU A 162 -9.53 17.96 -4.33
CA GLU A 162 -8.09 17.61 -4.41
C GLU A 162 -7.76 16.30 -3.66
N ASP A 163 -8.76 15.40 -3.53
CA ASP A 163 -8.60 14.14 -2.84
C ASP A 163 -8.08 13.05 -3.78
N ILE A 164 -6.97 12.45 -3.38
CA ILE A 164 -6.40 11.27 -4.04
C ILE A 164 -7.15 10.01 -3.57
N ILE A 165 -7.45 9.94 -2.28
CA ILE A 165 -8.05 8.80 -1.60
C ILE A 165 -9.49 9.13 -1.21
N GLU A 166 -10.43 8.25 -1.59
CA GLU A 166 -11.80 8.27 -1.10
C GLU A 166 -12.11 6.94 -0.40
N PHE A 167 -12.40 6.98 0.89
CA PHE A 167 -12.70 5.77 1.68
C PHE A 167 -14.14 5.29 1.48
N TYR A 168 -14.35 3.97 1.47
CA TYR A 168 -15.68 3.38 1.53
C TYR A 168 -16.08 3.07 2.97
N VAL A 169 -17.20 3.63 3.42
CA VAL A 169 -17.58 3.63 4.84
C VAL A 169 -18.99 3.11 5.09
N GLN A 170 -19.22 2.63 6.31
CA GLN A 170 -20.55 2.42 6.86
C GLN A 170 -21.00 3.70 7.57
N ARG A 171 -22.04 4.37 7.02
CA ARG A 171 -22.49 5.69 7.46
C ARG A 171 -22.69 5.83 8.96
N SER A 172 -23.33 4.84 9.57
CA SER A 172 -23.66 4.84 11.02
C SER A 172 -22.46 4.67 11.94
N LYS A 173 -21.27 4.41 11.37
CA LYS A 173 -20.03 4.12 12.11
C LYS A 173 -18.96 5.20 11.90
N ILE A 174 -19.24 6.26 11.15
CA ILE A 174 -18.27 7.35 10.92
C ILE A 174 -18.02 8.07 12.24
N PRO A 175 -16.75 8.17 12.72
CA PRO A 175 -16.42 8.91 13.93
C PRO A 175 -16.70 10.41 13.78
N SER A 176 -17.11 11.05 14.86
CA SER A 176 -17.38 12.51 14.87
C SER A 176 -16.14 13.35 14.53
N GLY A 177 -14.94 12.83 14.84
CA GLY A 177 -13.66 13.46 14.53
C GLY A 177 -13.37 13.62 13.04
N VAL A 178 -14.00 12.82 12.16
CA VAL A 178 -13.82 12.90 10.70
C VAL A 178 -14.26 14.26 10.14
N ARG A 179 -15.40 14.81 10.57
CA ARG A 179 -15.89 16.13 10.15
C ARG A 179 -15.84 16.36 8.63
N GLY A 180 -16.18 15.32 7.85
CA GLY A 180 -16.17 15.36 6.38
C GLY A 180 -14.81 15.08 5.72
N ASN A 181 -13.72 14.96 6.49
CA ASN A 181 -12.39 14.65 6.00
C ASN A 181 -11.69 13.64 6.92
N TYR A 182 -11.39 12.46 6.41
CA TYR A 182 -10.65 11.43 7.15
C TYR A 182 -9.21 11.85 7.49
N GLY A 183 -8.64 12.82 6.76
CA GLY A 183 -7.35 13.43 7.11
C GLY A 183 -7.31 14.12 8.48
N ASN A 184 -8.47 14.32 9.14
CA ASN A 184 -8.56 14.81 10.50
C ASN A 184 -8.27 13.74 11.56
N LEU A 185 -8.24 12.46 11.19
CA LEU A 185 -7.86 11.38 12.09
C LEU A 185 -6.36 11.14 12.02
N GLU A 186 -5.74 10.94 13.19
CA GLU A 186 -4.29 10.83 13.34
C GLU A 186 -3.64 9.79 12.43
N GLN A 187 -4.30 8.63 12.20
CA GLN A 187 -3.78 7.56 11.34
C GLN A 187 -3.78 7.90 9.86
N PHE A 188 -4.53 8.93 9.43
CA PHE A 188 -4.66 9.37 8.04
C PHE A 188 -4.16 10.80 7.81
N ASP A 189 -3.61 11.44 8.82
CA ASP A 189 -3.13 12.82 8.74
C ASP A 189 -1.92 12.96 7.82
N GLY A 190 -1.79 14.14 7.26
CA GLY A 190 -0.69 14.53 6.37
C GLY A 190 -1.00 14.40 4.87
N SER A 191 -0.08 14.92 4.08
CA SER A 191 -0.11 14.81 2.60
C SER A 191 0.27 13.42 2.16
N VAL A 192 -0.22 12.97 1.00
CA VAL A 192 0.23 11.73 0.38
C VAL A 192 1.62 11.95 -0.23
N VAL A 193 2.61 11.20 0.22
CA VAL A 193 4.00 11.30 -0.25
C VAL A 193 4.50 10.07 -0.99
N SER A 194 3.76 8.95 -0.93
CA SER A 194 4.05 7.76 -1.72
C SER A 194 2.78 6.94 -1.94
N ILE A 195 2.64 6.41 -3.15
CA ILE A 195 1.66 5.37 -3.51
C ILE A 195 2.43 4.25 -4.19
N GLU A 196 2.36 3.06 -3.63
CA GLU A 196 3.08 1.89 -4.12
C GLU A 196 2.10 0.73 -4.28
N LYS A 197 2.12 0.13 -5.47
CA LYS A 197 1.26 -1.00 -5.83
C LYS A 197 1.93 -2.33 -5.49
N TYR A 198 1.20 -3.24 -4.86
CA TYR A 198 1.61 -4.65 -4.72
C TYR A 198 1.47 -5.34 -6.10
N VAL A 199 2.53 -6.02 -6.55
CA VAL A 199 2.66 -6.63 -7.88
C VAL A 199 3.04 -8.11 -7.80
#